data_fcea0c85b12301b93e768f2842bb93db
#
_entry.id   fcea0c85b12301b93e768f2842bb93db
#
_cell.length_a   1.000
_cell.length_b   1.000
_cell.length_c   1.000
_cell.angle_alpha   90.00
_cell.angle_beta   90.00
_cell.angle_gamma   90.00
#
_symmetry.space_group_name_H-M   'P 1'
#
loop_
_entity.id
_entity.type
_entity.pdbx_description
1 polymer ?
#
loop_
_entity_poly.entity_id
_entity_poly.type
_entity_poly.pdbx_seq_one_letter_code
_entity_poly.pdbx_strand_id
1 'polypeptide(L)'
;MTRTLLIAAAALSLAACASAPQAPPAATPGVGTVEGWAAGNAQYLVVNGARRGWTTTESGLQYRRIGRAHTEGRQPVATDTVKVHYRGTFVDGREFDSSYSRNEPAEFPLNRVITGWTEGVALMREGETFEFVIPAALGYGERWVGGGDLPPNSTLLFTVELLDVKPG
;
A
#
# COMPACT_ATOMS: atom_id res chain seq x y z
N MET A 1 -41.12 23.00 63.18
CA MET A 1 -40.85 23.62 61.87
C MET A 1 -39.44 23.26 61.47
N THR A 2 -39.27 22.15 60.74
CA THR A 2 -37.96 21.65 60.34
C THR A 2 -37.94 21.53 58.81
N ARG A 3 -37.18 22.40 58.17
CA ARG A 3 -37.01 22.42 56.71
C ARG A 3 -35.92 21.42 56.32
N THR A 4 -36.31 20.36 55.64
CA THR A 4 -35.39 19.37 55.05
C THR A 4 -34.90 19.93 53.69
N LEU A 5 -33.60 20.12 53.56
CA LEU A 5 -32.94 20.51 52.29
C LEU A 5 -32.64 19.23 51.52
N LEU A 6 -33.27 19.05 50.34
CA LEU A 6 -32.91 17.99 49.38
C LEU A 6 -31.73 18.51 48.55
N ILE A 7 -30.59 17.82 48.65
CA ILE A 7 -29.43 18.02 47.78
C ILE A 7 -29.59 17.06 46.60
N ALA A 8 -29.87 17.60 45.40
CA ALA A 8 -29.87 16.85 44.16
C ALA A 8 -28.43 16.70 43.68
N ALA A 9 -27.91 15.48 43.74
CA ALA A 9 -26.64 15.14 43.14
C ALA A 9 -26.81 14.98 41.61
N ALA A 10 -26.33 15.91 40.81
CA ALA A 10 -26.27 15.76 39.39
C ALA A 10 -25.04 14.90 39.02
N ALA A 11 -25.30 13.67 38.61
CA ALA A 11 -24.26 12.82 38.03
C ALA A 11 -23.91 13.30 36.63
N LEU A 12 -22.73 13.90 36.49
CA LEU A 12 -22.14 14.26 35.19
C LEU A 12 -21.56 12.98 34.59
N SER A 13 -22.28 12.37 33.66
CA SER A 13 -21.76 11.29 32.84
C SER A 13 -20.80 11.89 31.79
N LEU A 14 -19.49 11.76 32.02
CA LEU A 14 -18.50 11.97 30.96
C LEU A 14 -18.64 10.84 29.95
N ALA A 15 -19.29 11.11 28.83
CA ALA A 15 -19.18 10.29 27.64
C ALA A 15 -17.77 10.46 27.07
N ALA A 16 -16.89 9.51 27.37
CA ALA A 16 -15.62 9.39 26.70
C ALA A 16 -15.89 9.04 25.23
N CYS A 17 -15.90 10.05 24.34
CA CYS A 17 -15.78 9.83 22.92
C CYS A 17 -14.42 9.18 22.68
N ALA A 18 -14.39 7.87 22.55
CA ALA A 18 -13.23 7.14 22.05
C ALA A 18 -13.06 7.58 20.57
N SER A 19 -12.20 8.57 20.34
CA SER A 19 -11.76 8.92 19.00
C SER A 19 -11.13 7.68 18.40
N ALA A 20 -11.71 7.18 17.30
CA ALA A 20 -11.08 6.15 16.50
C ALA A 20 -9.64 6.60 16.18
N PRO A 21 -8.64 5.71 16.22
CA PRO A 21 -7.28 6.08 15.87
C PRO A 21 -7.29 6.65 14.45
N GLN A 22 -7.08 7.96 14.36
CA GLN A 22 -6.88 8.62 13.08
C GLN A 22 -5.66 7.98 12.44
N ALA A 23 -5.80 7.57 11.16
CA ALA A 23 -4.65 7.18 10.38
C ALA A 23 -3.62 8.33 10.48
N PRO A 24 -2.35 8.02 10.81
CA PRO A 24 -1.34 9.06 10.84
C PRO A 24 -1.32 9.76 9.48
N PRO A 25 -1.09 11.08 9.44
CA PRO A 25 -0.93 11.79 8.17
C PRO A 25 0.13 11.06 7.37
N ALA A 26 -0.09 10.90 6.07
CA ALA A 26 0.92 10.36 5.18
C ALA A 26 2.23 11.10 5.49
N ALA A 27 3.27 10.34 5.90
CA ALA A 27 4.55 10.96 6.23
C ALA A 27 5.01 11.68 4.97
N THR A 28 5.00 12.99 5.01
CA THR A 28 5.58 13.80 3.94
C THR A 28 7.08 13.50 4.01
N PRO A 29 7.68 12.93 2.96
CA PRO A 29 9.12 12.73 2.94
C PRO A 29 9.78 14.07 3.21
N GLY A 30 10.83 14.09 4.01
CA GLY A 30 11.58 15.32 4.29
C GLY A 30 11.91 16.02 2.99
N VAL A 31 11.29 17.16 2.75
CA VAL A 31 11.44 17.91 1.51
C VAL A 31 12.86 18.43 1.48
N GLY A 32 13.70 17.90 0.60
CA GLY A 32 14.96 18.50 0.23
C GLY A 32 16.22 17.68 0.34
N THR A 33 16.26 16.53 1.03
CA THR A 33 17.47 15.68 1.07
C THR A 33 17.15 14.22 0.74
N VAL A 34 18.13 13.50 0.17
CA VAL A 34 18.01 12.06 -0.11
C VAL A 34 17.80 11.27 1.19
N GLU A 35 18.47 11.68 2.28
CA GLU A 35 18.34 11.06 3.60
C GLU A 35 16.95 11.26 4.19
N GLY A 36 16.39 12.45 4.08
CA GLY A 36 15.03 12.75 4.53
C GLY A 36 13.99 11.97 3.74
N TRP A 37 14.20 11.83 2.43
CA TRP A 37 13.38 10.98 1.57
C TRP A 37 13.41 9.51 2.02
N ALA A 38 14.62 8.94 2.18
CA ALA A 38 14.80 7.56 2.61
C ALA A 38 14.16 7.30 3.99
N ALA A 39 14.36 8.21 4.95
CA ALA A 39 13.78 8.10 6.29
C ALA A 39 12.24 8.14 6.25
N GLY A 40 11.64 9.04 5.45
CA GLY A 40 10.19 9.12 5.28
C GLY A 40 9.59 7.85 4.65
N ASN A 41 10.28 7.28 3.67
CA ASN A 41 9.88 6.02 3.03
C ASN A 41 9.96 4.83 3.99
N ALA A 42 11.03 4.74 4.79
CA ALA A 42 11.17 3.71 5.83
C ALA A 42 10.08 3.85 6.91
N GLN A 43 9.80 5.07 7.37
CA GLN A 43 8.74 5.32 8.33
C GLN A 43 7.35 4.93 7.79
N TYR A 44 7.08 5.17 6.50
CA TYR A 44 5.84 4.76 5.88
C TYR A 44 5.61 3.24 5.99
N LEU A 45 6.65 2.44 5.74
CA LEU A 45 6.57 0.97 5.87
C LEU A 45 6.19 0.53 7.30
N VAL A 46 6.80 1.13 8.32
CA VAL A 46 6.48 0.84 9.72
C VAL A 46 5.01 1.15 10.02
N VAL A 47 4.57 2.33 9.64
CA VAL A 47 3.20 2.79 9.90
C VAL A 47 2.19 1.95 9.13
N ASN A 48 2.44 1.67 7.85
CA ASN A 48 1.50 0.92 7.02
C ASN A 48 1.40 -0.55 7.44
N GLY A 49 2.53 -1.18 7.80
CA GLY A 49 2.54 -2.57 8.27
C GLY A 49 1.76 -2.80 9.56
N ALA A 50 1.60 -1.76 10.39
CA ALA A 50 0.78 -1.81 11.61
C ALA A 50 -0.73 -1.56 11.33
N ARG A 51 -1.12 -1.19 10.10
CA ARG A 51 -2.52 -0.92 9.77
C ARG A 51 -3.33 -2.21 9.68
N ARG A 52 -4.54 -2.17 10.21
CA ARG A 52 -5.49 -3.27 10.09
C ARG A 52 -5.80 -3.58 8.62
N GLY A 53 -5.80 -4.86 8.28
CA GLY A 53 -6.11 -5.34 6.93
C GLY A 53 -4.91 -5.42 5.99
N TRP A 54 -3.73 -5.01 6.43
CA TRP A 54 -2.48 -5.21 5.72
C TRP A 54 -1.76 -6.47 6.22
N THR A 55 -1.13 -7.17 5.31
CA THR A 55 -0.25 -8.32 5.59
C THR A 55 1.15 -7.97 5.16
N THR A 56 2.15 -8.30 5.98
CA THR A 56 3.57 -8.15 5.64
C THR A 56 4.18 -9.54 5.47
N THR A 57 4.85 -9.77 4.35
CA THR A 57 5.57 -11.02 4.07
C THR A 57 6.94 -11.02 4.74
N GLU A 58 7.63 -12.17 4.70
CA GLU A 58 8.99 -12.29 5.23
C GLU A 58 10.02 -11.39 4.51
N SER A 59 9.80 -11.11 3.23
CA SER A 59 10.62 -10.19 2.44
C SER A 59 10.41 -8.72 2.78
N GLY A 60 9.33 -8.40 3.52
CA GLY A 60 8.91 -7.04 3.85
C GLY A 60 7.92 -6.42 2.87
N LEU A 61 7.50 -7.16 1.83
CA LEU A 61 6.38 -6.74 0.98
C LEU A 61 5.12 -6.61 1.82
N GLN A 62 4.40 -5.51 1.67
CA GLN A 62 3.09 -5.35 2.31
C GLN A 62 1.99 -5.35 1.26
N TYR A 63 0.90 -6.04 1.57
CA TYR A 63 -0.22 -6.12 0.65
C TYR A 63 -1.56 -6.18 1.34
N ARG A 64 -2.61 -5.80 0.63
CA ARG A 64 -4.00 -6.09 0.98
C ARG A 64 -4.84 -6.30 -0.26
N ARG A 65 -5.84 -7.16 -0.17
CA ARG A 65 -6.84 -7.33 -1.23
C ARG A 65 -7.91 -6.24 -1.12
N ILE A 66 -8.31 -5.73 -2.27
CA ILE A 66 -9.46 -4.83 -2.40
C ILE A 66 -10.64 -5.63 -2.92
N GLY A 67 -11.77 -5.59 -2.22
CA GLY A 67 -12.99 -6.30 -2.62
C GLY A 67 -13.00 -7.78 -2.23
N ARG A 68 -13.68 -8.60 -3.06
CA ARG A 68 -13.88 -10.03 -2.79
C ARG A 68 -12.72 -10.87 -3.34
N ALA A 69 -12.49 -12.03 -2.70
CA ALA A 69 -11.61 -13.04 -3.26
C ALA A 69 -12.24 -13.71 -4.49
N HIS A 70 -11.43 -13.95 -5.51
CA HIS A 70 -11.79 -14.71 -6.69
C HIS A 70 -11.19 -16.10 -6.59
N THR A 71 -12.02 -17.11 -6.21
CA THR A 71 -11.55 -18.49 -5.98
C THR A 71 -11.31 -19.25 -7.27
N GLU A 72 -12.00 -18.89 -8.35
CA GLU A 72 -11.94 -19.57 -9.66
C GLU A 72 -10.88 -18.98 -10.59
N GLY A 73 -10.34 -17.80 -10.30
CA GLY A 73 -9.31 -17.16 -11.11
C GLY A 73 -7.97 -17.92 -11.05
N ARG A 74 -7.26 -17.96 -12.19
CA ARG A 74 -5.92 -18.53 -12.25
C ARG A 74 -4.96 -17.70 -11.40
N GLN A 75 -4.14 -18.39 -10.62
CA GLN A 75 -3.05 -17.79 -9.87
C GLN A 75 -1.77 -17.89 -10.69
N PRO A 76 -1.06 -16.78 -10.95
CA PRO A 76 0.14 -16.82 -11.77
C PRO A 76 1.33 -17.44 -11.05
N VAL A 77 2.23 -18.02 -11.83
CA VAL A 77 3.58 -18.40 -11.39
C VAL A 77 4.62 -17.49 -12.05
N ALA A 78 5.85 -17.49 -11.55
CA ALA A 78 6.89 -16.54 -11.98
C ALA A 78 7.19 -16.56 -13.48
N THR A 79 6.96 -17.66 -14.17
CA THR A 79 7.19 -17.80 -15.62
C THR A 79 6.05 -17.28 -16.47
N ASP A 80 4.87 -17.04 -15.89
CA ASP A 80 3.69 -16.59 -16.61
C ASP A 80 3.82 -15.12 -17.04
N THR A 81 3.07 -14.77 -18.09
CA THR A 81 2.84 -13.37 -18.49
C THR A 81 1.51 -12.92 -17.92
N VAL A 82 1.52 -11.83 -17.20
CA VAL A 82 0.31 -11.25 -16.58
C VAL A 82 -0.13 -10.00 -17.34
N LYS A 83 -1.45 -9.87 -17.51
CA LYS A 83 -2.10 -8.66 -18.03
C LYS A 83 -2.75 -7.93 -16.87
N VAL A 84 -2.42 -6.67 -16.71
CA VAL A 84 -2.84 -5.89 -15.54
C VAL A 84 -3.26 -4.47 -15.91
N HIS A 85 -4.18 -3.91 -15.12
CA HIS A 85 -4.22 -2.48 -14.90
C HIS A 85 -3.49 -2.16 -13.60
N TYR A 86 -2.75 -1.05 -13.58
CA TYR A 86 -2.05 -0.62 -12.39
C TYR A 86 -1.89 0.89 -12.32
N ARG A 87 -1.69 1.34 -11.08
CA ARG A 87 -1.29 2.70 -10.75
C ARG A 87 -0.17 2.64 -9.71
N GLY A 88 0.95 3.29 -10.01
CA GLY A 88 2.10 3.41 -9.11
C GLY A 88 2.26 4.82 -8.59
N THR A 89 2.38 4.97 -7.28
CA THR A 89 2.59 6.26 -6.61
C THR A 89 3.73 6.18 -5.60
N PHE A 90 4.33 7.32 -5.31
CA PHE A 90 5.19 7.49 -4.15
C PHE A 90 4.37 7.61 -2.87
N VAL A 91 5.05 7.57 -1.72
CA VAL A 91 4.43 7.74 -0.39
C VAL A 91 3.80 9.12 -0.20
N ASP A 92 4.20 10.12 -0.97
CA ASP A 92 3.62 11.47 -0.99
C ASP A 92 2.39 11.59 -1.92
N GLY A 93 2.02 10.51 -2.60
CA GLY A 93 0.85 10.44 -3.49
C GLY A 93 1.11 10.85 -4.92
N ARG A 94 2.30 11.34 -5.28
CA ARG A 94 2.64 11.62 -6.68
C ARG A 94 2.67 10.32 -7.49
N GLU A 95 1.96 10.30 -8.61
CA GLU A 95 1.97 9.20 -9.56
C GLU A 95 3.27 9.23 -10.37
N PHE A 96 3.93 8.07 -10.49
CA PHE A 96 5.11 7.94 -11.33
C PHE A 96 4.85 7.07 -12.55
N ASP A 97 3.84 6.18 -12.51
CA ASP A 97 3.44 5.36 -13.64
C ASP A 97 2.00 4.86 -13.46
N SER A 98 1.26 4.72 -14.58
CA SER A 98 -0.11 4.23 -14.57
C SER A 98 -0.53 3.72 -15.94
N SER A 99 -1.09 2.52 -16.00
CA SER A 99 -1.74 1.99 -17.20
C SER A 99 -3.08 2.67 -17.47
N TYR A 100 -3.74 3.17 -16.42
CA TYR A 100 -5.00 3.92 -16.57
C TYR A 100 -4.78 5.26 -17.29
N SER A 101 -3.68 5.96 -17.00
CA SER A 101 -3.33 7.23 -17.65
C SER A 101 -3.06 7.05 -19.15
N ARG A 102 -2.64 5.85 -19.56
CA ARG A 102 -2.46 5.46 -20.98
C ARG A 102 -3.72 4.87 -21.61
N ASN A 103 -4.76 4.61 -20.80
CA ASN A 103 -5.99 3.92 -21.18
C ASN A 103 -5.76 2.55 -21.85
N GLU A 104 -4.72 1.85 -21.43
CA GLU A 104 -4.29 0.57 -22.00
C GLU A 104 -3.71 -0.34 -20.89
N PRO A 105 -4.22 -1.59 -20.74
CA PRO A 105 -3.61 -2.57 -19.86
C PRO A 105 -2.19 -2.90 -20.32
N ALA A 106 -1.33 -3.22 -19.37
CA ALA A 106 0.03 -3.62 -19.65
C ALA A 106 0.21 -5.15 -19.50
N GLU A 107 1.09 -5.73 -20.30
CA GLU A 107 1.45 -7.16 -20.20
C GLU A 107 2.93 -7.28 -19.83
N PHE A 108 3.22 -8.10 -18.81
CA PHE A 108 4.58 -8.31 -18.31
C PHE A 108 4.86 -9.80 -18.06
N PRO A 109 6.00 -10.35 -18.52
CA PRO A 109 6.55 -11.58 -17.97
C PRO A 109 6.86 -11.35 -16.48
N LEU A 110 6.26 -12.14 -15.58
CA LEU A 110 6.30 -11.88 -14.14
C LEU A 110 7.71 -12.03 -13.55
N ASN A 111 8.60 -12.75 -14.21
CA ASN A 111 10.01 -12.87 -13.84
C ASN A 111 10.91 -11.73 -14.36
N ARG A 112 10.36 -10.73 -15.04
CA ARG A 112 11.10 -9.58 -15.62
C ARG A 112 10.69 -8.23 -15.06
N VAL A 113 9.92 -8.24 -14.00
CA VAL A 113 9.52 -7.04 -13.26
C VAL A 113 10.30 -6.93 -11.94
N ILE A 114 10.08 -5.87 -11.17
CA ILE A 114 10.70 -5.73 -9.84
C ILE A 114 10.29 -6.89 -8.92
N THR A 115 11.17 -7.26 -8.00
CA THR A 115 10.97 -8.43 -7.12
C THR A 115 9.65 -8.37 -6.35
N GLY A 116 9.27 -7.18 -5.88
CA GLY A 116 7.99 -6.99 -5.17
C GLY A 116 6.77 -7.29 -6.03
N TRP A 117 6.83 -7.08 -7.35
CA TRP A 117 5.78 -7.49 -8.29
C TRP A 117 5.78 -9.00 -8.53
N THR A 118 6.95 -9.59 -8.76
CA THR A 118 7.06 -11.04 -8.94
C THR A 118 6.47 -11.78 -7.74
N GLU A 119 6.76 -11.34 -6.53
CA GLU A 119 6.21 -11.91 -5.31
C GLU A 119 4.73 -11.58 -5.14
N GLY A 120 4.38 -10.30 -5.21
CA GLY A 120 3.04 -9.81 -4.87
C GLY A 120 1.95 -10.28 -5.85
N VAL A 121 2.21 -10.20 -7.16
CA VAL A 121 1.23 -10.62 -8.17
C VAL A 121 1.04 -12.12 -8.15
N ALA A 122 2.06 -12.92 -7.77
CA ALA A 122 1.91 -14.35 -7.55
C ALA A 122 0.97 -14.71 -6.38
N LEU A 123 0.61 -13.77 -5.52
CA LEU A 123 -0.39 -13.95 -4.46
C LEU A 123 -1.83 -13.70 -4.95
N MET A 124 -1.99 -13.09 -6.13
CA MET A 124 -3.27 -12.72 -6.70
C MET A 124 -3.87 -13.84 -7.55
N ARG A 125 -5.19 -13.74 -7.78
CA ARG A 125 -5.89 -14.50 -8.82
C ARG A 125 -6.51 -13.55 -9.84
N GLU A 126 -6.74 -14.05 -11.05
CA GLU A 126 -7.45 -13.28 -12.08
C GLU A 126 -8.76 -12.70 -11.53
N GLY A 127 -9.02 -11.44 -11.86
CA GLY A 127 -10.17 -10.66 -11.38
C GLY A 127 -9.94 -9.98 -10.04
N GLU A 128 -8.84 -10.24 -9.34
CA GLU A 128 -8.55 -9.60 -8.06
C GLU A 128 -7.83 -8.27 -8.23
N THR A 129 -8.09 -7.37 -7.28
CA THR A 129 -7.36 -6.10 -7.11
C THR A 129 -6.64 -6.11 -5.78
N PHE A 130 -5.35 -5.86 -5.81
CA PHE A 130 -4.52 -5.72 -4.61
C PHE A 130 -3.87 -4.35 -4.55
N GLU A 131 -3.62 -3.89 -3.33
CA GLU A 131 -2.68 -2.82 -3.07
C GLU A 131 -1.39 -3.42 -2.50
N PHE A 132 -0.28 -2.92 -3.00
CA PHE A 132 1.07 -3.27 -2.57
C PHE A 132 1.80 -2.05 -2.04
N VAL A 133 2.56 -2.23 -0.96
CA VAL A 133 3.59 -1.30 -0.52
C VAL A 133 4.91 -2.05 -0.60
N ILE A 134 5.74 -1.65 -1.54
CA ILE A 134 6.97 -2.35 -1.93
C ILE A 134 8.16 -1.59 -1.37
N PRO A 135 8.91 -2.17 -0.41
CA PRO A 135 10.16 -1.58 0.07
C PRO A 135 11.15 -1.39 -1.07
N ALA A 136 12.03 -0.41 -0.96
CA ALA A 136 13.04 -0.13 -1.98
C ALA A 136 13.87 -1.35 -2.37
N ALA A 137 14.22 -2.22 -1.42
CA ALA A 137 14.98 -3.45 -1.67
C ALA A 137 14.27 -4.43 -2.62
N LEU A 138 12.94 -4.41 -2.67
CA LEU A 138 12.13 -5.22 -3.59
C LEU A 138 11.72 -4.45 -4.85
N GLY A 139 12.12 -3.19 -4.96
CA GLY A 139 11.89 -2.30 -6.09
C GLY A 139 13.19 -1.94 -6.80
N TYR A 140 13.58 -0.68 -6.75
CA TYR A 140 14.75 -0.16 -7.47
C TYR A 140 15.97 0.12 -6.58
N GLY A 141 15.86 -0.11 -5.26
CA GLY A 141 16.95 0.04 -4.30
C GLY A 141 17.47 1.48 -4.20
N GLU A 142 18.79 1.60 -4.18
CA GLU A 142 19.50 2.88 -4.04
C GLU A 142 19.78 3.58 -5.38
N ARG A 143 19.09 3.18 -6.45
CA ARG A 143 19.31 3.72 -7.80
C ARG A 143 18.31 4.81 -8.14
N TRP A 144 18.78 5.82 -8.86
CA TRP A 144 17.90 6.72 -9.60
C TRP A 144 17.39 6.02 -10.87
N VAL A 145 16.09 6.10 -11.12
CA VAL A 145 15.43 5.46 -12.28
C VAL A 145 14.59 6.49 -13.03
N GLY A 146 14.27 6.20 -14.30
CA GLY A 146 13.41 7.07 -15.10
C GLY A 146 14.00 8.45 -15.40
N GLY A 147 15.34 8.53 -15.62
CA GLY A 147 15.99 9.83 -15.91
C GLY A 147 16.10 10.76 -14.70
N GLY A 148 15.85 10.26 -13.49
CA GLY A 148 15.87 11.04 -12.25
C GLY A 148 14.49 11.27 -11.62
N ASP A 149 13.43 10.74 -12.22
CA ASP A 149 12.08 10.92 -11.70
C ASP A 149 11.78 10.06 -10.46
N LEU A 150 12.49 8.91 -10.32
CA LEU A 150 12.34 8.00 -9.20
C LEU A 150 13.61 8.02 -8.33
N PRO A 151 13.53 8.65 -7.13
CA PRO A 151 14.66 8.78 -6.22
C PRO A 151 15.10 7.44 -5.63
N PRO A 152 16.37 7.29 -5.21
CA PRO A 152 16.83 6.13 -4.47
C PRO A 152 16.07 5.95 -3.16
N ASN A 153 16.02 4.71 -2.68
CA ASN A 153 15.33 4.33 -1.44
C ASN A 153 13.83 4.67 -1.43
N SER A 154 13.19 4.71 -2.60
CA SER A 154 11.76 4.92 -2.71
C SER A 154 10.97 3.66 -2.36
N THR A 155 10.06 3.79 -1.41
CA THR A 155 8.96 2.84 -1.20
C THR A 155 7.90 3.11 -2.26
N LEU A 156 7.48 2.07 -2.97
CA LEU A 156 6.55 2.18 -4.08
C LEU A 156 5.17 1.65 -3.68
N LEU A 157 4.16 2.44 -3.94
CA LEU A 157 2.77 2.06 -3.70
C LEU A 157 2.13 1.71 -5.04
N PHE A 158 1.53 0.52 -5.12
CA PHE A 158 0.81 0.12 -6.31
C PHE A 158 -0.61 -0.33 -5.96
N THR A 159 -1.55 0.06 -6.80
CA THR A 159 -2.82 -0.64 -6.95
C THR A 159 -2.74 -1.43 -8.24
N VAL A 160 -2.98 -2.73 -8.18
CA VAL A 160 -2.87 -3.65 -9.32
C VAL A 160 -4.16 -4.44 -9.44
N GLU A 161 -4.75 -4.43 -10.63
CA GLU A 161 -5.87 -5.27 -11.03
C GLU A 161 -5.34 -6.34 -12.00
N LEU A 162 -5.45 -7.62 -11.62
CA LEU A 162 -4.99 -8.74 -12.45
C LEU A 162 -6.12 -9.17 -13.38
N LEU A 163 -5.96 -8.90 -14.67
CA LEU A 163 -7.00 -9.13 -15.68
C LEU A 163 -6.91 -10.51 -16.32
N ASP A 164 -5.68 -11.00 -16.57
CA ASP A 164 -5.45 -12.26 -17.29
C ASP A 164 -4.07 -12.83 -16.96
N VAL A 165 -3.94 -14.15 -17.03
CA VAL A 165 -2.69 -14.91 -16.81
C VAL A 165 -2.45 -15.84 -17.98
N LYS A 166 -1.41 -15.56 -18.76
CA LYS A 166 -0.98 -16.39 -19.89
C LYS A 166 0.16 -17.30 -19.44
N PRO A 167 0.04 -18.65 -19.60
CA PRO A 167 1.13 -19.57 -19.32
C PRO A 167 2.40 -19.19 -20.06
N GLY A 168 3.56 -19.21 -19.36
CA GLY A 168 4.87 -18.99 -19.94
C GLY A 168 5.53 -20.28 -20.43
#